data_0e07d96f1118df45e55741bcf98a88a8
#
_entry.id   0e07d96f1118df45e55741bcf98a88a8
#
_cell.length_a   1.000
_cell.length_b   1.000
_cell.length_c   1.000
_cell.angle_alpha   90.00
_cell.angle_beta   90.00
_cell.angle_gamma   90.00
#
_symmetry.space_group_name_H-M   'P 1'
#
loop_
_entity.id
_entity.type
_entity.pdbx_description
1 polymer ?
#
loop_
_entity_poly.entity_id
_entity_poly.type
_entity_poly.pdbx_seq_one_letter_code
_entity_poly.pdbx_strand_id
1 'polypeptide(L)'
;MYNDIKLEKGLYNLSGKSFTSALEELDPSAAYVGTELAALDAYERQLKRYNIRVSGTECDMVEKFFASTETAVLFPEFVSRCIKKGFDDTVLKAVTAVRTVSESSQYLGCVLDDSTAYGTTAQTVALPASTVTEGTTAVALEKIGRLINASYEAIRKQRLDVFGVMLRSIGIKLANTVVGKAVTALKADAAGVTTSSLSYSDLADLYGKFDNFNMTTVLASPAIAAKIAAMDQMKDARAKADGKMFLPFGSELVKSAAVDDATVIGLDRDFALEFITSTGLVLETDKLIDRQLDQITVSVTCGFRKVTPDAVKVLTITS
;
A
#
# COMPACT_ATOMS: atom_id res chain seq x y z
N MET A 1 24.47 8.63 -25.74
CA MET A 1 25.68 8.03 -25.16
C MET A 1 25.40 7.92 -23.68
N TYR A 2 25.72 6.78 -23.03
CA TYR A 2 25.52 6.63 -21.58
C TYR A 2 26.63 7.36 -20.80
N ASN A 3 26.32 7.93 -19.65
CA ASN A 3 27.34 8.41 -18.74
C ASN A 3 28.18 7.22 -18.22
N ASP A 4 29.50 7.40 -18.12
CA ASP A 4 30.39 6.36 -17.60
C ASP A 4 30.38 6.41 -16.07
N ILE A 5 29.46 5.62 -15.49
CA ILE A 5 29.27 5.54 -14.05
C ILE A 5 29.78 4.19 -13.58
N LYS A 6 30.53 4.19 -12.50
CA LYS A 6 30.95 2.98 -11.79
C LYS A 6 29.88 2.59 -10.77
N LEU A 7 29.29 1.40 -10.96
CA LEU A 7 28.30 0.86 -10.03
C LEU A 7 29.01 0.16 -8.86
N GLU A 8 28.80 0.69 -7.66
CA GLU A 8 29.38 0.14 -6.43
C GLU A 8 28.28 -0.10 -5.38
N LYS A 9 28.48 -1.13 -4.52
CA LYS A 9 27.55 -1.43 -3.41
C LYS A 9 27.38 -0.26 -2.43
N GLY A 10 28.38 0.62 -2.33
CA GLY A 10 28.30 1.81 -1.50
C GLY A 10 27.14 2.74 -1.81
N LEU A 11 26.57 2.68 -3.02
CA LEU A 11 25.39 3.48 -3.41
C LEU A 11 24.12 3.14 -2.60
N TYR A 12 24.05 1.94 -2.01
CA TYR A 12 22.95 1.55 -1.11
C TYR A 12 23.09 2.12 0.31
N ASN A 13 24.28 2.54 0.69
CA ASN A 13 24.61 2.95 2.07
C ASN A 13 24.65 4.48 2.25
N LEU A 14 24.20 5.25 1.26
CA LEU A 14 24.14 6.70 1.36
C LEU A 14 22.99 7.11 2.30
N SER A 15 23.34 7.81 3.37
CA SER A 15 22.37 8.26 4.37
C SER A 15 21.30 9.13 3.75
N GLY A 16 20.02 8.78 4.03
CA GLY A 16 18.85 9.55 3.57
C GLY A 16 18.52 9.43 2.08
N LYS A 17 19.20 8.55 1.32
CA LYS A 17 18.99 8.39 -0.12
C LYS A 17 18.67 6.95 -0.49
N SER A 18 17.74 6.76 -1.43
CA SER A 18 17.53 5.48 -2.09
C SER A 18 18.60 5.23 -3.14
N PHE A 19 18.82 3.96 -3.51
CA PHE A 19 19.73 3.60 -4.60
C PHE A 19 19.40 4.33 -5.91
N THR A 20 18.12 4.42 -6.26
CA THR A 20 17.67 5.14 -7.45
C THR A 20 17.98 6.63 -7.37
N SER A 21 17.79 7.26 -6.20
CA SER A 21 18.14 8.68 -6.01
C SER A 21 19.64 8.92 -6.14
N ALA A 22 20.45 8.02 -5.60
CA ALA A 22 21.92 8.09 -5.73
C ALA A 22 22.36 7.92 -7.20
N LEU A 23 21.71 7.00 -7.94
CA LEU A 23 21.98 6.86 -9.38
C LEU A 23 21.53 8.08 -10.17
N GLU A 24 20.39 8.69 -9.85
CA GLU A 24 19.88 9.87 -10.54
C GLU A 24 20.79 11.08 -10.35
N GLU A 25 21.50 11.20 -9.23
CA GLU A 25 22.54 12.23 -9.03
C GLU A 25 23.76 12.00 -9.92
N LEU A 26 24.15 10.74 -10.14
CA LEU A 26 25.29 10.39 -10.99
C LEU A 26 24.94 10.39 -12.48
N ASP A 27 23.70 10.07 -12.79
CA ASP A 27 23.15 9.96 -14.15
C ASP A 27 21.81 10.72 -14.25
N PRO A 28 21.81 12.07 -14.26
CA PRO A 28 20.61 12.87 -14.22
C PRO A 28 19.73 12.66 -15.44
N SER A 29 18.45 12.41 -15.26
CA SER A 29 17.45 12.26 -16.35
C SER A 29 17.37 13.52 -17.22
N ALA A 30 17.67 14.68 -16.66
CA ALA A 30 17.74 15.93 -17.40
C ALA A 30 18.77 15.92 -18.55
N ALA A 31 19.84 15.12 -18.44
CA ALA A 31 20.86 14.99 -19.49
C ALA A 31 20.38 14.23 -20.73
N TYR A 32 19.23 13.54 -20.64
CA TYR A 32 18.69 12.70 -21.71
C TYR A 32 17.44 13.25 -22.39
N VAL A 33 17.04 14.47 -22.05
CA VAL A 33 15.89 15.14 -22.70
C VAL A 33 16.07 15.20 -24.20
N GLY A 34 15.06 14.75 -24.95
CA GLY A 34 15.11 14.68 -26.43
C GLY A 34 15.80 13.44 -27.01
N THR A 35 16.20 12.49 -26.19
CA THR A 35 16.77 11.19 -26.61
C THR A 35 15.78 10.05 -26.37
N GLU A 36 16.05 8.87 -26.96
CA GLU A 36 15.29 7.64 -26.69
C GLU A 36 15.41 7.14 -25.22
N LEU A 37 16.33 7.71 -24.45
CA LEU A 37 16.56 7.36 -23.06
C LEU A 37 15.79 8.27 -22.08
N ALA A 38 15.13 9.32 -22.59
CA ALA A 38 14.43 10.31 -21.76
C ALA A 38 13.26 9.71 -20.94
N ALA A 39 12.62 8.64 -21.46
CA ALA A 39 11.52 7.94 -20.78
C ALA A 39 11.99 6.96 -19.70
N LEU A 40 13.29 6.70 -19.60
CA LEU A 40 13.89 5.73 -18.67
C LEU A 40 14.46 6.47 -17.44
N ASP A 41 14.25 5.90 -16.26
CA ASP A 41 14.96 6.37 -15.08
C ASP A 41 16.44 5.92 -15.05
N ALA A 42 17.22 6.43 -14.08
CA ALA A 42 18.66 6.12 -14.00
C ALA A 42 18.93 4.61 -13.89
N TYR A 43 18.09 3.86 -13.16
CA TYR A 43 18.23 2.42 -13.02
C TYR A 43 17.92 1.70 -14.35
N GLU A 44 16.85 2.05 -15.03
CA GLU A 44 16.46 1.47 -16.33
C GLU A 44 17.50 1.74 -17.41
N ARG A 45 18.12 2.93 -17.38
CA ARG A 45 19.24 3.26 -18.26
C ARG A 45 20.44 2.34 -18.03
N GLN A 46 20.76 2.01 -16.76
CA GLN A 46 21.83 1.05 -16.47
C GLN A 46 21.47 -0.37 -16.93
N LEU A 47 20.23 -0.82 -16.76
CA LEU A 47 19.78 -2.09 -17.32
C LEU A 47 19.99 -2.13 -18.84
N LYS A 48 19.60 -1.06 -19.55
CA LYS A 48 19.78 -0.95 -21.00
C LYS A 48 21.27 -0.90 -21.39
N ARG A 49 22.10 -0.19 -20.61
CA ARG A 49 23.56 -0.12 -20.81
C ARG A 49 24.21 -1.50 -20.76
N TYR A 50 23.82 -2.33 -19.79
CA TYR A 50 24.34 -3.70 -19.63
C TYR A 50 23.55 -4.75 -20.43
N ASN A 51 22.63 -4.30 -21.28
CA ASN A 51 21.75 -5.17 -22.09
C ASN A 51 21.02 -6.23 -21.25
N ILE A 52 20.49 -5.84 -20.08
CA ILE A 52 19.69 -6.70 -19.21
C ILE A 52 18.21 -6.43 -19.50
N ARG A 53 17.51 -7.44 -20.04
CA ARG A 53 16.09 -7.37 -20.37
C ARG A 53 15.26 -8.04 -19.29
N VAL A 54 14.56 -7.25 -18.51
CA VAL A 54 13.78 -7.72 -17.33
C VAL A 54 12.36 -8.18 -17.68
N SER A 55 11.90 -7.97 -18.92
CA SER A 55 10.55 -8.33 -19.36
C SER A 55 10.48 -8.59 -20.87
N GLY A 56 9.38 -9.22 -21.32
CA GLY A 56 9.13 -9.51 -22.74
C GLY A 56 9.61 -10.89 -23.19
N THR A 57 9.42 -11.19 -24.49
CA THR A 57 9.75 -12.50 -25.08
C THR A 57 11.23 -12.87 -24.96
N GLU A 58 12.09 -11.86 -25.04
CA GLU A 58 13.55 -12.01 -24.92
C GLU A 58 14.08 -11.63 -23.53
N CYS A 59 13.27 -11.85 -22.48
CA CYS A 59 13.66 -11.63 -21.11
C CYS A 59 14.85 -12.51 -20.72
N ASP A 60 15.85 -11.91 -20.09
CA ASP A 60 17.06 -12.58 -19.64
C ASP A 60 16.82 -13.47 -18.41
N MET A 61 17.79 -14.31 -18.10
CA MET A 61 17.86 -15.08 -16.85
C MET A 61 18.45 -14.23 -15.73
N VAL A 62 18.13 -14.56 -14.48
CA VAL A 62 18.65 -13.87 -13.28
C VAL A 62 20.19 -13.89 -13.25
N GLU A 63 20.84 -14.93 -13.75
CA GLU A 63 22.30 -15.03 -13.82
C GLU A 63 22.96 -13.86 -14.57
N LYS A 64 22.22 -13.19 -15.47
CA LYS A 64 22.72 -12.01 -16.19
C LYS A 64 23.16 -10.88 -15.27
N PHE A 65 22.49 -10.71 -14.13
CA PHE A 65 22.91 -9.75 -13.11
C PHE A 65 24.24 -10.11 -12.47
N PHE A 66 24.64 -11.36 -12.47
CA PHE A 66 25.86 -11.85 -11.84
C PHE A 66 27.01 -12.05 -12.83
N ALA A 67 26.87 -11.58 -14.07
CA ALA A 67 27.91 -11.65 -15.09
C ALA A 67 29.12 -10.77 -14.77
N SER A 68 28.93 -9.68 -14.03
CA SER A 68 30.02 -8.81 -13.52
C SER A 68 29.71 -8.29 -12.12
N THR A 69 30.72 -7.74 -11.44
CA THR A 69 30.51 -7.10 -10.13
C THR A 69 29.62 -5.87 -10.22
N GLU A 70 29.67 -5.13 -11.31
CA GLU A 70 28.85 -3.95 -11.55
C GLU A 70 27.37 -4.31 -11.79
N THR A 71 27.10 -5.30 -12.64
CA THR A 71 25.72 -5.75 -12.89
C THR A 71 25.10 -6.36 -11.64
N ALA A 72 25.89 -7.01 -10.78
CA ALA A 72 25.38 -7.58 -9.52
C ALA A 72 24.86 -6.50 -8.55
N VAL A 73 25.35 -5.26 -8.65
CA VAL A 73 24.83 -4.14 -7.84
C VAL A 73 23.39 -3.76 -8.21
N LEU A 74 22.94 -4.06 -9.44
CA LEU A 74 21.59 -3.75 -9.90
C LEU A 74 20.53 -4.76 -9.39
N PHE A 75 20.94 -5.95 -8.97
CA PHE A 75 20.01 -7.01 -8.58
C PHE A 75 19.13 -6.68 -7.36
N PRO A 76 19.65 -6.13 -6.25
CA PRO A 76 18.80 -5.75 -5.11
C PRO A 76 17.73 -4.72 -5.47
N GLU A 77 18.04 -3.78 -6.35
CA GLU A 77 17.05 -2.78 -6.82
C GLU A 77 15.96 -3.42 -7.69
N PHE A 78 16.30 -4.39 -8.55
CA PHE A 78 15.30 -5.18 -9.28
C PHE A 78 14.33 -5.86 -8.32
N VAL A 79 14.85 -6.53 -7.28
CA VAL A 79 14.03 -7.19 -6.26
C VAL A 79 13.13 -6.19 -5.54
N SER A 80 13.70 -5.05 -5.12
CA SER A 80 12.99 -3.97 -4.44
C SER A 80 11.81 -3.45 -5.27
N ARG A 81 12.03 -3.15 -6.53
CA ARG A 81 11.00 -2.65 -7.45
C ARG A 81 9.88 -3.66 -7.68
N CYS A 82 10.22 -4.94 -7.84
CA CYS A 82 9.22 -5.98 -8.00
C CYS A 82 8.32 -6.13 -6.77
N ILE A 83 8.91 -6.18 -5.57
CA ILE A 83 8.17 -6.29 -4.31
C ILE A 83 7.33 -5.03 -4.06
N LYS A 84 7.92 -3.83 -4.26
CA LYS A 84 7.23 -2.55 -4.12
C LYS A 84 6.02 -2.45 -5.04
N LYS A 85 6.16 -2.85 -6.29
CA LYS A 85 5.05 -2.88 -7.24
C LYS A 85 3.89 -3.76 -6.74
N GLY A 86 4.20 -4.92 -6.14
CA GLY A 86 3.19 -5.78 -5.53
C GLY A 86 2.56 -5.17 -4.28
N PHE A 87 3.34 -4.48 -3.46
CA PHE A 87 2.89 -3.83 -2.25
C PHE A 87 1.98 -2.63 -2.54
N ASP A 88 2.35 -1.80 -3.52
CA ASP A 88 1.61 -0.58 -3.87
C ASP A 88 0.30 -0.87 -4.63
N ASP A 89 0.23 -2.01 -5.33
CA ASP A 89 -0.94 -2.44 -6.10
C ASP A 89 -1.93 -3.21 -5.21
N THR A 90 -2.38 -2.59 -4.11
CA THR A 90 -3.23 -3.26 -3.11
C THR A 90 -4.36 -2.38 -2.58
N VAL A 91 -5.19 -3.00 -1.73
CA VAL A 91 -6.35 -2.41 -1.04
C VAL A 91 -5.99 -1.20 -0.16
N LEU A 92 -4.72 -1.03 0.24
CA LEU A 92 -4.29 0.09 1.09
C LEU A 92 -4.72 1.46 0.53
N LYS A 93 -4.67 1.65 -0.79
CA LYS A 93 -5.12 2.89 -1.44
C LYS A 93 -6.62 3.16 -1.31
N ALA A 94 -7.41 2.10 -1.17
CA ALA A 94 -8.86 2.20 -1.07
C ALA A 94 -9.34 2.50 0.35
N VAL A 95 -8.47 2.38 1.36
CA VAL A 95 -8.82 2.54 2.78
C VAL A 95 -8.08 3.68 3.48
N THR A 96 -7.01 4.22 2.88
CA THR A 96 -6.19 5.28 3.50
C THR A 96 -6.46 6.65 2.88
N ALA A 97 -6.78 7.62 3.72
CA ALA A 97 -6.94 9.02 3.37
C ALA A 97 -5.59 9.73 3.23
N VAL A 98 -4.72 9.55 4.22
CA VAL A 98 -3.44 10.26 4.34
C VAL A 98 -2.33 9.28 4.67
N ARG A 99 -1.12 9.57 4.15
CA ARG A 99 0.12 8.88 4.52
C ARG A 99 1.06 9.86 5.20
N THR A 100 1.49 9.50 6.41
CA THR A 100 2.41 10.28 7.22
C THR A 100 3.69 9.50 7.45
N VAL A 101 4.83 10.18 7.39
CA VAL A 101 6.13 9.61 7.76
C VAL A 101 6.52 10.14 9.13
N SER A 102 6.85 9.23 10.06
CA SER A 102 7.30 9.57 11.42
C SER A 102 8.58 8.83 11.74
N GLU A 103 9.60 9.55 12.18
CA GLU A 103 10.86 8.95 12.60
C GLU A 103 10.80 8.32 13.99
N SER A 104 9.73 8.57 14.74
CA SER A 104 9.51 8.01 16.07
C SER A 104 8.86 6.63 16.00
N SER A 105 9.11 5.79 17.00
CA SER A 105 8.41 4.50 17.20
C SER A 105 6.96 4.65 17.65
N GLN A 106 6.58 5.86 18.06
CA GLN A 106 5.23 6.23 18.46
C GLN A 106 4.82 7.53 17.76
N TYR A 107 3.58 7.62 17.36
CA TYR A 107 3.02 8.78 16.69
C TYR A 107 1.79 9.28 17.43
N LEU A 108 1.78 10.58 17.76
CA LEU A 108 0.63 11.28 18.30
C LEU A 108 0.05 12.16 17.17
N GLY A 109 -1.17 11.85 16.73
CA GLY A 109 -1.86 12.65 15.72
C GLY A 109 -2.72 13.71 16.35
N CYS A 110 -3.07 14.76 15.61
CA CYS A 110 -4.04 15.77 16.06
C CYS A 110 -5.46 15.20 16.08
N VAL A 111 -6.25 15.66 17.05
CA VAL A 111 -7.69 15.37 17.20
C VAL A 111 -8.45 16.69 17.07
N LEU A 112 -9.48 16.68 16.26
CA LEU A 112 -10.44 17.78 16.16
C LEU A 112 -11.59 17.52 17.14
N ASP A 113 -11.77 18.40 18.11
CA ASP A 113 -12.98 18.48 18.90
C ASP A 113 -13.92 19.51 18.26
N ASP A 114 -14.98 18.99 17.69
CA ASP A 114 -16.00 19.73 16.95
C ASP A 114 -17.40 19.40 17.49
N SER A 115 -17.48 19.21 18.80
CA SER A 115 -18.71 18.83 19.49
C SER A 115 -19.72 19.98 19.57
N THR A 116 -19.28 21.22 19.32
CA THR A 116 -20.14 22.40 19.38
C THR A 116 -20.96 22.53 18.10
N ALA A 117 -22.29 22.63 18.24
CA ALA A 117 -23.18 22.72 17.08
C ALA A 117 -22.92 23.98 16.24
N TYR A 118 -22.87 23.81 14.93
CA TYR A 118 -22.86 24.89 13.95
C TYR A 118 -24.25 25.56 13.94
N GLY A 119 -24.30 26.89 14.01
CA GLY A 119 -25.57 27.60 14.03
C GLY A 119 -25.43 29.08 13.66
N THR A 120 -26.56 29.75 13.51
CA THR A 120 -26.59 31.19 13.30
C THR A 120 -26.16 31.94 14.56
N THR A 121 -25.17 32.80 14.43
CA THR A 121 -24.66 33.62 15.52
C THR A 121 -25.11 35.08 15.33
N ALA A 122 -25.65 35.70 16.38
CA ALA A 122 -26.06 37.09 16.32
C ALA A 122 -24.84 38.02 16.19
N GLN A 123 -25.06 39.24 15.69
CA GLN A 123 -23.99 40.26 15.63
C GLN A 123 -23.38 40.48 17.00
N THR A 124 -22.04 40.64 17.05
CA THR A 124 -21.26 40.88 18.29
C THR A 124 -21.12 39.68 19.23
N VAL A 125 -21.71 38.51 18.93
CA VAL A 125 -21.54 37.30 19.72
C VAL A 125 -20.38 36.49 19.13
N ALA A 126 -19.57 35.86 19.98
CA ALA A 126 -18.48 35.02 19.56
C ALA A 126 -19.02 33.80 18.79
N LEU A 127 -18.35 33.41 17.68
CA LEU A 127 -18.66 32.19 16.95
C LEU A 127 -18.34 30.95 17.80
N PRO A 128 -19.12 29.85 17.66
CA PRO A 128 -18.73 28.56 18.23
C PRO A 128 -17.32 28.17 17.76
N ALA A 129 -16.52 27.63 18.66
CA ALA A 129 -15.14 27.28 18.37
C ALA A 129 -14.97 25.75 18.28
N SER A 130 -14.31 25.28 17.24
CA SER A 130 -13.75 23.92 17.17
C SER A 130 -12.30 23.98 17.62
N THR A 131 -11.83 22.98 18.34
CA THR A 131 -10.48 22.95 18.91
C THR A 131 -9.67 21.81 18.34
N VAL A 132 -8.47 22.10 17.85
CA VAL A 132 -7.51 21.08 17.43
C VAL A 132 -6.47 20.89 18.52
N THR A 133 -6.38 19.69 19.05
CA THR A 133 -5.42 19.33 20.10
C THR A 133 -4.58 18.13 19.68
N GLU A 134 -3.44 17.93 20.34
CA GLU A 134 -2.69 16.69 20.21
C GLU A 134 -3.47 15.55 20.86
N GLY A 135 -3.54 14.41 20.18
CA GLY A 135 -4.21 13.21 20.69
C GLY A 135 -3.48 12.66 21.92
N THR A 136 -4.23 12.07 22.83
CA THR A 136 -3.68 11.46 24.05
C THR A 136 -3.24 10.01 23.87
N THR A 137 -3.70 9.35 22.80
CA THR A 137 -3.39 7.95 22.51
C THR A 137 -2.33 7.85 21.41
N ALA A 138 -1.15 7.35 21.78
CA ALA A 138 -0.08 7.14 20.84
C ALA A 138 -0.32 5.89 19.98
N VAL A 139 -0.09 6.01 18.68
CA VAL A 139 -0.05 4.87 17.75
C VAL A 139 1.36 4.28 17.76
N ALA A 140 1.48 3.02 18.20
CA ALA A 140 2.74 2.29 18.11
C ALA A 140 2.99 1.86 16.67
N LEU A 141 4.19 2.12 16.15
CA LEU A 141 4.61 1.65 14.85
C LEU A 141 5.23 0.24 14.99
N GLU A 142 4.61 -0.74 14.36
CA GLU A 142 5.04 -2.14 14.41
C GLU A 142 5.76 -2.53 13.12
N LYS A 143 6.86 -3.30 13.26
CA LYS A 143 7.60 -3.84 12.13
C LYS A 143 6.92 -5.11 11.61
N ILE A 144 6.56 -5.12 10.34
CA ILE A 144 6.02 -6.26 9.61
C ILE A 144 7.02 -6.60 8.50
N GLY A 145 7.43 -7.85 8.40
CA GLY A 145 8.44 -8.20 7.41
C GLY A 145 8.49 -9.69 7.08
N ARG A 146 9.29 -10.00 6.06
CA ARG A 146 9.54 -11.36 5.61
C ARG A 146 11.00 -11.54 5.25
N LEU A 147 11.60 -12.67 5.64
CA LEU A 147 12.87 -13.17 5.16
C LEU A 147 12.62 -14.15 4.00
N ILE A 148 13.30 -13.94 2.89
CA ILE A 148 13.26 -14.77 1.70
C ILE A 148 14.63 -15.43 1.56
N ASN A 149 14.67 -16.75 1.60
CA ASN A 149 15.88 -17.53 1.35
C ASN A 149 15.79 -18.09 -0.07
N ALA A 150 16.78 -17.83 -0.87
CA ALA A 150 16.78 -18.26 -2.25
C ALA A 150 18.13 -18.89 -2.62
N SER A 151 18.12 -20.17 -3.04
CA SER A 151 19.36 -20.84 -3.41
C SER A 151 19.93 -20.27 -4.72
N TYR A 152 21.25 -20.16 -4.82
CA TYR A 152 21.91 -19.65 -6.00
C TYR A 152 21.52 -20.40 -7.27
N GLU A 153 21.40 -21.73 -7.19
CA GLU A 153 21.04 -22.56 -8.33
C GLU A 153 19.59 -22.35 -8.78
N ALA A 154 18.67 -22.23 -7.82
CA ALA A 154 17.26 -22.07 -8.12
C ALA A 154 16.96 -20.71 -8.76
N ILE A 155 17.61 -19.62 -8.27
CA ILE A 155 17.33 -18.27 -8.75
C ILE A 155 18.01 -18.02 -10.10
N ARG A 156 19.29 -18.35 -10.25
CA ARG A 156 20.10 -17.95 -11.41
C ARG A 156 19.55 -18.45 -12.74
N LYS A 157 18.94 -19.64 -12.74
CA LYS A 157 18.33 -20.28 -13.91
C LYS A 157 16.89 -19.84 -14.17
N GLN A 158 16.33 -18.94 -13.36
CA GLN A 158 14.99 -18.40 -13.60
C GLN A 158 15.03 -17.23 -14.57
N ARG A 159 13.99 -17.09 -15.38
CA ARG A 159 13.75 -15.88 -16.17
C ARG A 159 13.37 -14.73 -15.23
N LEU A 160 13.85 -13.54 -15.54
CA LEU A 160 13.61 -12.34 -14.71
C LEU A 160 12.13 -11.98 -14.60
N ASP A 161 11.34 -12.17 -15.67
CA ASP A 161 9.91 -11.92 -15.65
C ASP A 161 9.16 -12.86 -14.67
N VAL A 162 9.47 -14.17 -14.69
CA VAL A 162 8.89 -15.16 -13.79
C VAL A 162 9.31 -14.89 -12.35
N PHE A 163 10.58 -14.61 -12.11
CA PHE A 163 11.09 -14.27 -10.78
C PHE A 163 10.46 -12.97 -10.26
N GLY A 164 10.28 -11.97 -11.13
CA GLY A 164 9.58 -10.72 -10.80
C GLY A 164 8.13 -10.93 -10.37
N VAL A 165 7.40 -11.87 -10.99
CA VAL A 165 6.04 -12.24 -10.58
C VAL A 165 6.03 -12.88 -9.19
N MET A 166 7.00 -13.74 -8.88
CA MET A 166 7.13 -14.33 -7.53
C MET A 166 7.38 -13.25 -6.47
N LEU A 167 8.30 -12.32 -6.73
CA LEU A 167 8.61 -11.21 -5.84
C LEU A 167 7.39 -10.28 -5.65
N ARG A 168 6.68 -9.98 -6.73
CA ARG A 168 5.43 -9.20 -6.67
C ARG A 168 4.39 -9.88 -5.78
N SER A 169 4.24 -11.21 -5.85
CA SER A 169 3.34 -11.98 -4.97
C SER A 169 3.71 -11.83 -3.50
N ILE A 170 5.01 -11.74 -3.16
CA ILE A 170 5.48 -11.47 -1.79
C ILE A 170 5.06 -10.08 -1.35
N GLY A 171 5.22 -9.08 -2.21
CA GLY A 171 4.77 -7.70 -1.95
C GLY A 171 3.26 -7.62 -1.65
N ILE A 172 2.43 -8.31 -2.44
CA ILE A 172 0.97 -8.39 -2.22
C ILE A 172 0.65 -9.03 -0.87
N LYS A 173 1.32 -10.14 -0.50
CA LYS A 173 1.09 -10.82 0.79
C LYS A 173 1.50 -9.94 1.97
N LEU A 174 2.61 -9.22 1.85
CA LEU A 174 3.04 -8.26 2.87
C LEU A 174 2.01 -7.13 3.03
N ALA A 175 1.54 -6.55 1.94
CA ALA A 175 0.52 -5.52 1.96
C ALA A 175 -0.80 -6.01 2.57
N ASN A 176 -1.23 -7.25 2.28
CA ASN A 176 -2.41 -7.83 2.91
C ASN A 176 -2.26 -7.97 4.43
N THR A 177 -1.06 -8.25 4.93
CA THR A 177 -0.79 -8.25 6.38
C THR A 177 -0.92 -6.85 6.96
N VAL A 178 -0.42 -5.84 6.26
CA VAL A 178 -0.56 -4.42 6.63
C VAL A 178 -2.04 -4.00 6.61
N VAL A 179 -2.81 -4.43 5.60
CA VAL A 179 -4.26 -4.21 5.54
C VAL A 179 -4.98 -4.81 6.75
N GLY A 180 -4.51 -5.96 7.28
CA GLY A 180 -5.05 -6.53 8.51
C GLY A 180 -4.96 -5.58 9.71
N LYS A 181 -3.85 -4.84 9.85
CA LYS A 181 -3.72 -3.79 10.87
C LYS A 181 -4.66 -2.60 10.60
N ALA A 182 -4.80 -2.20 9.35
CA ALA A 182 -5.77 -1.17 8.94
C ALA A 182 -7.21 -1.55 9.32
N VAL A 183 -7.61 -2.80 9.04
CA VAL A 183 -8.94 -3.33 9.40
C VAL A 183 -9.14 -3.33 10.91
N THR A 184 -8.14 -3.70 11.71
CA THR A 184 -8.22 -3.63 13.17
C THR A 184 -8.46 -2.20 13.64
N ALA A 185 -7.75 -1.22 13.09
CA ALA A 185 -7.94 0.19 13.41
C ALA A 185 -9.32 0.72 12.96
N LEU A 186 -9.81 0.31 11.79
CA LEU A 186 -11.13 0.69 11.30
C LEU A 186 -12.27 0.14 12.18
N LYS A 187 -12.13 -1.09 12.67
CA LYS A 187 -13.16 -1.74 13.52
C LYS A 187 -13.18 -1.20 14.95
N ALA A 188 -12.07 -0.68 15.47
CA ALA A 188 -11.98 -0.19 16.83
C ALA A 188 -12.99 0.96 17.06
N ASP A 189 -13.87 0.82 18.04
CA ASP A 189 -14.88 1.82 18.45
C ASP A 189 -15.77 2.36 17.30
N ALA A 190 -15.97 1.55 16.24
CA ALA A 190 -16.79 1.95 15.11
C ALA A 190 -18.28 1.71 15.42
N ALA A 191 -19.07 2.76 15.30
CA ALA A 191 -20.52 2.64 15.32
C ALA A 191 -21.02 1.89 14.09
N GLY A 192 -22.19 1.21 14.19
CA GLY A 192 -22.64 0.44 13.05
C GLY A 192 -24.04 -0.16 13.14
N VAL A 193 -24.26 -1.17 12.33
CA VAL A 193 -25.49 -1.93 12.22
C VAL A 193 -25.19 -3.40 12.58
N THR A 194 -26.15 -4.08 13.18
CA THR A 194 -26.06 -5.51 13.48
C THR A 194 -27.21 -6.24 12.79
N THR A 195 -26.90 -7.31 12.10
CA THR A 195 -27.90 -8.15 11.42
C THR A 195 -27.63 -9.63 11.68
N SER A 196 -28.64 -10.46 11.62
CA SER A 196 -28.49 -11.93 11.67
C SER A 196 -28.28 -12.54 10.27
N SER A 197 -28.65 -11.82 9.21
CA SER A 197 -28.51 -12.29 7.83
C SER A 197 -28.28 -11.10 6.92
N LEU A 198 -27.20 -11.17 6.14
CA LEU A 198 -26.81 -10.07 5.25
C LEU A 198 -27.82 -9.92 4.10
N SER A 199 -28.45 -8.77 3.98
CA SER A 199 -29.34 -8.36 2.90
C SER A 199 -28.90 -7.03 2.30
N TYR A 200 -29.50 -6.66 1.15
CA TYR A 200 -29.26 -5.34 0.56
C TYR A 200 -29.77 -4.20 1.44
N SER A 201 -30.87 -4.44 2.20
CA SER A 201 -31.39 -3.45 3.16
C SER A 201 -30.37 -3.10 4.23
N ASP A 202 -29.62 -4.10 4.75
CA ASP A 202 -28.60 -3.86 5.76
C ASP A 202 -27.44 -2.99 5.22
N LEU A 203 -27.11 -3.15 3.94
CA LEU A 203 -26.13 -2.28 3.26
C LEU A 203 -26.66 -0.86 3.06
N ALA A 204 -27.94 -0.71 2.78
CA ALA A 204 -28.60 0.59 2.67
C ALA A 204 -28.71 1.27 4.05
N ASP A 205 -28.99 0.50 5.09
CA ASP A 205 -29.00 1.00 6.48
C ASP A 205 -27.60 1.43 6.92
N LEU A 206 -26.56 0.67 6.53
CA LEU A 206 -25.17 1.08 6.77
C LEU A 206 -24.84 2.39 6.04
N TYR A 207 -25.26 2.54 4.79
CA TYR A 207 -25.10 3.76 4.00
C TYR A 207 -25.83 4.94 4.68
N GLY A 208 -27.04 4.73 5.19
CA GLY A 208 -27.82 5.74 5.89
C GLY A 208 -27.24 6.20 7.24
N LYS A 209 -26.20 5.53 7.78
CA LYS A 209 -25.49 5.97 8.99
C LYS A 209 -24.42 7.03 8.74
N PHE A 210 -24.18 7.40 7.50
CA PHE A 210 -23.21 8.44 7.12
C PHE A 210 -23.93 9.79 6.99
N ASP A 211 -23.98 10.58 8.07
CA ASP A 211 -24.70 11.86 8.09
C ASP A 211 -23.90 12.98 7.37
N ASN A 212 -22.62 13.15 7.70
CA ASN A 212 -21.77 14.23 7.19
C ASN A 212 -20.69 13.74 6.18
N PHE A 213 -20.55 12.44 6.03
CA PHE A 213 -19.56 11.80 5.18
C PHE A 213 -20.22 10.92 4.13
N ASN A 214 -19.48 10.55 3.09
CA ASN A 214 -20.00 9.69 2.04
C ASN A 214 -19.39 8.29 2.17
N MET A 215 -20.19 7.25 2.18
CA MET A 215 -19.69 5.88 2.08
C MET A 215 -19.12 5.65 0.68
N THR A 216 -17.85 5.99 0.46
CA THR A 216 -17.17 5.85 -0.84
C THR A 216 -16.67 4.43 -1.09
N THR A 217 -16.37 3.69 -0.01
CA THR A 217 -15.81 2.34 -0.08
C THR A 217 -16.52 1.40 0.89
N VAL A 218 -16.82 0.19 0.42
CA VAL A 218 -17.29 -0.93 1.23
C VAL A 218 -16.23 -2.03 1.20
N LEU A 219 -15.67 -2.36 2.35
CA LEU A 219 -14.65 -3.39 2.50
C LEU A 219 -15.27 -4.64 3.12
N ALA A 220 -15.11 -5.79 2.45
CA ALA A 220 -15.66 -7.06 2.90
C ALA A 220 -14.69 -8.22 2.63
N SER A 221 -14.91 -9.36 3.33
CA SER A 221 -14.21 -10.61 3.02
C SER A 221 -14.56 -11.11 1.61
N PRO A 222 -13.75 -11.96 1.00
CA PRO A 222 -14.05 -12.54 -0.30
C PRO A 222 -15.40 -13.28 -0.33
N ALA A 223 -15.77 -13.99 0.76
CA ALA A 223 -17.02 -14.71 0.88
C ALA A 223 -18.24 -13.76 0.95
N ILE A 224 -18.13 -12.71 1.76
CA ILE A 224 -19.17 -11.68 1.88
C ILE A 224 -19.29 -10.85 0.60
N ALA A 225 -18.16 -10.46 0.00
CA ALA A 225 -18.17 -9.74 -1.28
C ALA A 225 -18.86 -10.54 -2.39
N ALA A 226 -18.68 -11.88 -2.42
CA ALA A 226 -19.37 -12.75 -3.35
C ALA A 226 -20.89 -12.80 -3.08
N LYS A 227 -21.30 -12.84 -1.80
CA LYS A 227 -22.73 -12.77 -1.43
C LYS A 227 -23.36 -11.43 -1.85
N ILE A 228 -22.67 -10.31 -1.62
CA ILE A 228 -23.12 -8.98 -2.06
C ILE A 228 -23.24 -8.92 -3.58
N ALA A 229 -22.23 -9.39 -4.31
CA ALA A 229 -22.25 -9.41 -5.77
C ALA A 229 -23.39 -10.27 -6.37
N ALA A 230 -23.87 -11.29 -5.64
CA ALA A 230 -24.96 -12.16 -6.05
C ALA A 230 -26.37 -11.59 -5.76
N MET A 231 -26.50 -10.47 -5.05
CA MET A 231 -27.77 -9.84 -4.76
C MET A 231 -28.45 -9.32 -6.04
N ASP A 232 -29.77 -9.37 -6.09
CA ASP A 232 -30.54 -8.96 -7.28
C ASP A 232 -30.27 -7.50 -7.67
N GLN A 233 -30.09 -6.62 -6.70
CA GLN A 233 -29.83 -5.20 -6.90
C GLN A 233 -28.46 -4.94 -7.56
N MET A 234 -27.52 -5.88 -7.43
CA MET A 234 -26.18 -5.78 -8.05
C MET A 234 -26.18 -6.14 -9.54
N LYS A 235 -27.27 -6.73 -10.06
CA LYS A 235 -27.37 -7.07 -11.49
C LYS A 235 -27.33 -5.82 -12.39
N ASP A 236 -27.84 -4.69 -11.89
CA ASP A 236 -27.85 -3.41 -12.60
C ASP A 236 -26.59 -2.57 -12.30
N ALA A 237 -25.73 -3.01 -11.38
CA ALA A 237 -24.50 -2.32 -11.06
C ALA A 237 -23.50 -2.45 -12.21
N ARG A 238 -23.06 -1.31 -12.75
CA ARG A 238 -22.09 -1.27 -13.84
C ARG A 238 -20.70 -1.57 -13.30
N ALA A 239 -20.11 -2.69 -13.73
CA ALA A 239 -18.67 -2.88 -13.59
C ALA A 239 -17.97 -1.85 -14.48
N LYS A 240 -16.97 -1.14 -13.94
CA LYS A 240 -16.12 -0.27 -14.76
C LYS A 240 -15.11 -1.10 -15.54
N ALA A 241 -14.56 -0.53 -16.62
CA ALA A 241 -13.58 -1.20 -17.47
C ALA A 241 -12.28 -1.62 -16.74
N ASP A 242 -11.99 -1.02 -15.59
CA ASP A 242 -10.85 -1.33 -14.71
C ASP A 242 -11.10 -2.51 -13.75
N GLY A 243 -12.21 -3.21 -13.90
CA GLY A 243 -12.56 -4.37 -13.07
C GLY A 243 -13.04 -4.04 -11.65
N LYS A 244 -13.34 -2.79 -11.35
CA LYS A 244 -13.91 -2.37 -10.06
C LYS A 244 -15.41 -2.61 -10.03
N MET A 245 -15.92 -3.01 -8.87
CA MET A 245 -17.34 -3.22 -8.62
C MET A 245 -17.89 -2.11 -7.73
N PHE A 246 -19.06 -1.58 -8.09
CA PHE A 246 -19.74 -0.53 -7.33
C PHE A 246 -21.14 -1.00 -6.91
N LEU A 247 -21.53 -0.62 -5.70
CA LEU A 247 -22.90 -0.76 -5.24
C LEU A 247 -23.79 0.29 -5.95
N PRO A 248 -25.14 0.05 -6.05
CA PRO A 248 -26.07 0.98 -6.69
C PRO A 248 -26.02 2.41 -6.17
N PHE A 249 -25.68 2.62 -4.90
CA PHE A 249 -25.51 3.94 -4.29
C PHE A 249 -24.08 4.54 -4.47
N GLY A 250 -23.22 3.93 -5.29
CA GLY A 250 -21.97 4.52 -5.77
C GLY A 250 -20.70 4.14 -4.98
N SER A 251 -20.83 3.38 -3.89
CA SER A 251 -19.65 2.92 -3.11
C SER A 251 -18.89 1.81 -3.86
N GLU A 252 -17.56 1.88 -3.87
CA GLU A 252 -16.69 0.83 -4.41
C GLU A 252 -16.68 -0.38 -3.48
N LEU A 253 -17.05 -1.56 -3.98
CA LEU A 253 -16.95 -2.82 -3.24
C LEU A 253 -15.53 -3.38 -3.38
N VAL A 254 -14.79 -3.37 -2.29
CA VAL A 254 -13.41 -3.85 -2.20
C VAL A 254 -13.37 -5.13 -1.38
N LYS A 255 -12.83 -6.20 -1.97
CA LYS A 255 -12.62 -7.47 -1.26
C LYS A 255 -11.25 -7.51 -0.60
N SER A 256 -11.20 -7.98 0.65
CA SER A 256 -9.95 -8.20 1.38
C SER A 256 -10.02 -9.43 2.25
N ALA A 257 -9.03 -10.32 2.14
CA ALA A 257 -8.91 -11.48 3.02
C ALA A 257 -8.56 -11.11 4.48
N ALA A 258 -8.27 -9.85 4.75
CA ALA A 258 -8.01 -9.35 6.09
C ALA A 258 -9.29 -9.04 6.90
N VAL A 259 -10.45 -8.98 6.23
CA VAL A 259 -11.76 -8.81 6.87
C VAL A 259 -12.35 -10.20 7.14
N ASP A 260 -12.93 -10.40 8.32
CA ASP A 260 -13.63 -11.63 8.68
C ASP A 260 -15.01 -11.73 7.99
N ASP A 261 -15.57 -12.95 7.96
CA ASP A 261 -16.86 -13.22 7.32
C ASP A 261 -18.08 -12.72 8.11
N ALA A 262 -17.87 -12.15 9.29
CA ALA A 262 -18.91 -11.57 10.12
C ALA A 262 -18.96 -10.05 10.05
N THR A 263 -18.14 -9.42 9.19
CA THR A 263 -17.97 -7.97 9.18
C THR A 263 -18.02 -7.39 7.78
N VAL A 264 -18.72 -6.25 7.63
CA VAL A 264 -18.64 -5.37 6.46
C VAL A 264 -18.29 -3.97 6.97
N ILE A 265 -17.30 -3.32 6.37
CA ILE A 265 -16.85 -2.00 6.78
C ILE A 265 -17.19 -1.00 5.69
N GLY A 266 -18.07 -0.04 6.00
CA GLY A 266 -18.29 1.14 5.19
C GLY A 266 -17.36 2.26 5.63
N LEU A 267 -16.75 2.96 4.69
CA LEU A 267 -15.87 4.08 5.01
C LEU A 267 -15.88 5.17 3.94
N ASP A 268 -15.65 6.40 4.40
CA ASP A 268 -15.28 7.48 3.51
C ASP A 268 -13.74 7.48 3.37
N ARG A 269 -13.28 7.06 2.20
CA ARG A 269 -11.85 6.88 1.92
C ARG A 269 -11.02 8.12 2.18
N ASP A 270 -11.59 9.31 1.98
CA ASP A 270 -10.86 10.58 2.04
C ASP A 270 -10.72 11.12 3.49
N PHE A 271 -11.46 10.54 4.46
CA PHE A 271 -11.52 11.00 5.86
C PHE A 271 -11.25 9.91 6.90
N ALA A 272 -11.24 8.62 6.51
CA ALA A 272 -11.30 7.53 7.47
C ALA A 272 -9.98 7.27 8.19
N LEU A 273 -8.91 6.99 7.46
CA LEU A 273 -7.72 6.37 8.03
C LEU A 273 -6.41 7.07 7.63
N GLU A 274 -5.57 7.32 8.61
CA GLU A 274 -4.18 7.74 8.42
C GLU A 274 -3.26 6.52 8.51
N PHE A 275 -2.39 6.39 7.52
CA PHE A 275 -1.33 5.37 7.45
C PHE A 275 0.00 6.01 7.81
N ILE A 276 0.57 5.63 8.94
CA ILE A 276 1.81 6.15 9.47
C ILE A 276 2.93 5.14 9.20
N THR A 277 4.03 5.58 8.61
CA THR A 277 5.22 4.75 8.36
C THR A 277 6.47 5.42 8.88
N SER A 278 7.50 4.63 9.28
CA SER A 278 8.78 5.23 9.65
C SER A 278 9.62 5.57 8.41
N THR A 279 9.82 4.63 7.49
CA THR A 279 10.72 4.77 6.34
C THR A 279 10.17 4.20 5.03
N GLY A 280 8.91 3.73 5.02
CA GLY A 280 8.35 2.97 3.90
C GLY A 280 8.87 1.52 3.85
N LEU A 281 8.92 0.94 2.65
CA LEU A 281 9.38 -0.44 2.46
C LEU A 281 10.92 -0.47 2.49
N VAL A 282 11.47 -1.18 3.49
CA VAL A 282 12.93 -1.41 3.63
C VAL A 282 13.26 -2.79 3.08
N LEU A 283 14.28 -2.86 2.25
CA LEU A 283 14.78 -4.09 1.68
C LEU A 283 16.29 -4.17 1.90
N GLU A 284 16.74 -5.30 2.44
CA GLU A 284 18.15 -5.60 2.67
C GLU A 284 18.46 -6.96 2.04
N THR A 285 19.66 -7.09 1.48
CA THR A 285 20.12 -8.34 0.87
C THR A 285 21.46 -8.75 1.46
N ASP A 286 21.60 -10.02 1.78
CA ASP A 286 22.86 -10.60 2.24
C ASP A 286 23.07 -12.00 1.63
N LYS A 287 24.28 -12.53 1.76
CA LYS A 287 24.70 -13.83 1.25
C LYS A 287 25.11 -14.74 2.39
N LEU A 288 24.44 -15.88 2.49
CA LEU A 288 24.89 -16.99 3.34
C LEU A 288 25.78 -17.93 2.52
N ILE A 289 27.09 -17.71 2.60
CA ILE A 289 28.10 -18.42 1.80
C ILE A 289 28.17 -19.90 2.16
N ASP A 290 28.02 -20.22 3.45
CA ASP A 290 28.01 -21.59 3.99
C ASP A 290 26.85 -22.44 3.49
N ARG A 291 25.73 -21.81 3.10
CA ARG A 291 24.51 -22.46 2.59
C ARG A 291 24.23 -22.17 1.14
N GLN A 292 25.06 -21.37 0.48
CA GLN A 292 24.89 -20.91 -0.90
C GLN A 292 23.49 -20.31 -1.15
N LEU A 293 23.05 -19.44 -0.23
CA LEU A 293 21.76 -18.76 -0.28
C LEU A 293 21.97 -17.25 -0.42
N ASP A 294 21.15 -16.63 -1.28
CA ASP A 294 20.87 -15.20 -1.19
C ASP A 294 19.72 -14.99 -0.21
N GLN A 295 19.92 -14.16 0.80
CA GLN A 295 18.90 -13.74 1.75
C GLN A 295 18.41 -12.35 1.39
N ILE A 296 17.09 -12.20 1.34
CA ILE A 296 16.45 -10.94 1.07
C ILE A 296 15.45 -10.70 2.21
N THR A 297 15.63 -9.65 3.00
CA THR A 297 14.63 -9.20 3.95
C THR A 297 13.82 -8.08 3.34
N VAL A 298 12.53 -8.12 3.54
CA VAL A 298 11.62 -7.04 3.22
C VAL A 298 10.79 -6.70 4.44
N SER A 299 10.74 -5.44 4.83
CA SER A 299 9.97 -5.01 6.00
C SER A 299 9.40 -3.61 5.81
N VAL A 300 8.32 -3.34 6.53
CA VAL A 300 7.71 -2.03 6.70
C VAL A 300 7.39 -1.82 8.16
N THR A 301 7.71 -0.66 8.71
CA THR A 301 7.33 -0.27 10.07
C THR A 301 6.19 0.72 9.96
N CYS A 302 5.01 0.35 10.46
CA CYS A 302 3.80 1.12 10.25
C CYS A 302 2.79 1.00 11.37
N GLY A 303 1.87 1.96 11.42
CA GLY A 303 0.71 2.00 12.28
C GLY A 303 -0.46 2.67 11.56
N PHE A 304 -1.64 2.59 12.16
CA PHE A 304 -2.86 3.17 11.62
C PHE A 304 -3.64 3.91 12.71
N ARG A 305 -4.29 5.00 12.32
CA ARG A 305 -5.18 5.78 13.17
C ARG A 305 -6.40 6.21 12.39
N LYS A 306 -7.58 6.14 13.00
CA LYS A 306 -8.76 6.85 12.47
C LYS A 306 -8.54 8.35 12.59
N VAL A 307 -8.71 9.07 11.48
CA VAL A 307 -8.67 10.54 11.47
C VAL A 307 -10.00 11.06 11.96
N THR A 308 -11.08 10.56 11.36
CA THR A 308 -12.45 10.93 11.69
C THR A 308 -13.25 9.67 12.01
N PRO A 309 -13.65 9.45 13.28
CA PRO A 309 -14.40 8.24 13.66
C PRO A 309 -15.73 8.08 12.92
N ASP A 310 -16.44 9.18 12.65
CA ASP A 310 -17.73 9.15 11.95
C ASP A 310 -17.64 8.82 10.46
N ALA A 311 -16.45 8.92 9.87
CA ALA A 311 -16.19 8.49 8.50
C ALA A 311 -16.06 6.96 8.34
N VAL A 312 -16.27 6.20 9.43
CA VAL A 312 -16.20 4.72 9.43
C VAL A 312 -17.41 4.17 10.16
N LYS A 313 -18.12 3.24 9.52
CA LYS A 313 -19.24 2.50 10.13
C LYS A 313 -19.07 1.01 9.82
N VAL A 314 -19.49 0.17 10.76
CA VAL A 314 -19.31 -1.29 10.66
C VAL A 314 -20.65 -1.99 10.70
N LEU A 315 -20.88 -2.92 9.76
CA LEU A 315 -22.01 -3.84 9.82
C LEU A 315 -21.49 -5.18 10.35
N THR A 316 -22.07 -5.66 11.44
CA THR A 316 -21.75 -6.94 12.08
C THR A 316 -22.82 -7.95 11.81
N ILE A 317 -22.45 -9.12 11.30
CA ILE A 317 -23.35 -10.24 11.03
C ILE A 317 -23.22 -11.21 12.21
N THR A 318 -24.26 -11.30 13.01
CA THR A 318 -24.34 -12.25 14.13
C THR A 318 -24.96 -13.56 13.65
N SER A 319 -24.24 -14.67 13.84
CA SER A 319 -24.73 -16.03 13.55
C SER A 319 -25.70 -16.51 14.63
#